data_7c6b3d1c70c50d682fca5d5cd97c5865
#
_entry.id   7c6b3d1c70c50d682fca5d5cd97c5865
#
_cell.length_a   1.000
_cell.length_b   1.000
_cell.length_c   1.000
_cell.angle_alpha   90.00
_cell.angle_beta   90.00
_cell.angle_gamma   90.00
#
_symmetry.space_group_name_H-M   'P 1'
#
loop_
_entity.id
_entity.type
_entity.pdbx_description
1 polymer ?
#
loop_
_entity_poly.entity_id
_entity_poly.type
_entity_poly.pdbx_seq_one_letter_code
_entity_poly.pdbx_strand_id
1 'polypeptide(L)'
;MRMRAFARRCARELLRDPLNLAFGLGFPLVLLFLLSALQRNIPVPLFEIDTLTPGITVFGLSFLTLFSAPLLARDRESAFLHRLYTTPMTAPDCILGYLLPLLPIALMQAAVCYLAAMPLGLTVSLRILWAVLGMLPMAVFNITLGLLCGSLLGVKQVGGICGALLTNLSAWLSGVWFDLELVGGVFEAIAHVLPFYHAVALEKALFAGDFTLAATHLLPVTLYATLATAAAVWCFLGQMKKQ
;
A
#
# COMPACT_ATOMS: atom_id res chain seq x y z
N MET A 1 -4.44 -23.78 12.07
CA MET A 1 -5.68 -23.24 12.70
C MET A 1 -5.44 -21.93 13.48
N ARG A 2 -4.36 -21.77 14.26
CA ARG A 2 -4.08 -20.62 15.14
C ARG A 2 -3.87 -19.31 14.37
N MET A 3 -3.04 -19.29 13.32
CA MET A 3 -2.83 -18.12 12.44
C MET A 3 -4.15 -17.57 11.87
N ARG A 4 -5.07 -18.45 11.41
CA ARG A 4 -6.38 -18.02 10.90
C ARG A 4 -7.27 -17.38 11.98
N ALA A 5 -7.21 -17.87 13.22
CA ALA A 5 -7.93 -17.27 14.35
C ALA A 5 -7.37 -15.87 14.67
N PHE A 6 -6.04 -15.73 14.64
CA PHE A 6 -5.35 -14.47 14.83
C PHE A 6 -5.68 -13.47 13.69
N ALA A 7 -5.59 -13.90 12.43
CA ALA A 7 -5.97 -13.05 11.28
C ALA A 7 -7.44 -12.58 11.37
N ARG A 8 -8.37 -13.46 11.81
CA ARG A 8 -9.77 -13.08 12.03
C ARG A 8 -9.94 -12.02 13.14
N ARG A 9 -9.13 -12.09 14.22
CA ARG A 9 -9.10 -11.06 15.25
C ARG A 9 -8.65 -9.71 14.64
N CYS A 10 -7.53 -9.70 13.92
CA CYS A 10 -7.01 -8.51 13.26
C CYS A 10 -8.03 -7.93 12.26
N ALA A 11 -8.69 -8.77 11.46
CA ALA A 11 -9.76 -8.34 10.54
C ALA A 11 -10.90 -7.62 11.28
N ARG A 12 -11.36 -8.17 12.42
CA ARG A 12 -12.42 -7.55 13.22
C ARG A 12 -12.00 -6.21 13.82
N GLU A 13 -10.74 -6.08 14.21
CA GLU A 13 -10.19 -4.84 14.76
C GLU A 13 -10.14 -3.76 13.69
N LEU A 14 -9.66 -4.10 12.48
CA LEU A 14 -9.65 -3.19 11.32
C LEU A 14 -11.05 -2.72 10.94
N LEU A 15 -12.03 -3.64 10.88
CA LEU A 15 -13.42 -3.31 10.54
C LEU A 15 -14.12 -2.47 11.60
N ARG A 16 -13.61 -2.44 12.85
CA ARG A 16 -14.11 -1.59 13.93
C ARG A 16 -13.49 -0.20 13.96
N ASP A 17 -12.57 0.10 13.07
CA ASP A 17 -11.97 1.42 12.91
C ASP A 17 -12.50 2.10 11.62
N PRO A 18 -13.76 2.59 11.63
CA PRO A 18 -14.41 3.12 10.45
C PRO A 18 -13.74 4.40 9.95
N LEU A 19 -13.08 5.15 10.82
CA LEU A 19 -12.38 6.38 10.45
C LEU A 19 -11.18 6.06 9.54
N ASN A 20 -10.33 5.13 9.93
CA ASN A 20 -9.19 4.71 9.12
C ASN A 20 -9.64 4.11 7.79
N LEU A 21 -10.69 3.26 7.80
CA LEU A 21 -11.25 2.69 6.56
C LEU A 21 -11.81 3.78 5.65
N ALA A 22 -12.53 4.76 6.21
CA ALA A 22 -13.07 5.88 5.44
C ALA A 22 -11.96 6.72 4.80
N PHE A 23 -10.86 6.97 5.51
CA PHE A 23 -9.71 7.66 4.95
C PHE A 23 -9.00 6.82 3.87
N GLY A 24 -8.72 5.55 4.13
CA GLY A 24 -7.99 4.70 3.20
C GLY A 24 -8.74 4.40 1.90
N LEU A 25 -10.06 4.32 1.95
CA LEU A 25 -10.90 4.12 0.77
C LEU A 25 -11.37 5.45 0.17
N GLY A 26 -11.77 6.39 1.04
CA GLY A 26 -12.40 7.64 0.61
C GLY A 26 -11.41 8.67 0.08
N PHE A 27 -10.22 8.80 0.68
CA PHE A 27 -9.26 9.81 0.27
C PHE A 27 -8.75 9.62 -1.17
N PRO A 28 -8.37 8.41 -1.62
CA PRO A 28 -8.05 8.18 -3.02
C PRO A 28 -9.20 8.52 -3.97
N LEU A 29 -10.45 8.23 -3.58
CA LEU A 29 -11.62 8.60 -4.38
C LEU A 29 -11.81 10.11 -4.49
N VAL A 30 -11.67 10.83 -3.38
CA VAL A 30 -11.75 12.30 -3.38
C VAL A 30 -10.70 12.89 -4.32
N LEU A 31 -9.47 12.38 -4.28
CA LEU A 31 -8.41 12.81 -5.18
C LEU A 31 -8.71 12.48 -6.65
N LEU A 32 -9.22 11.28 -6.92
CA LEU A 32 -9.60 10.86 -8.27
C LEU A 32 -10.66 11.80 -8.86
N PHE A 33 -11.72 12.08 -8.11
CA PHE A 33 -12.77 13.01 -8.55
C PHE A 33 -12.27 14.45 -8.68
N LEU A 34 -11.48 14.94 -7.72
CA LEU A 34 -10.94 16.29 -7.72
C LEU A 34 -10.02 16.51 -8.93
N LEU A 35 -9.05 15.61 -9.15
CA LEU A 35 -8.09 15.76 -10.25
C LEU A 35 -8.74 15.53 -11.62
N SER A 36 -9.71 14.63 -11.72
CA SER A 36 -10.52 14.47 -12.94
C SER A 36 -11.36 15.72 -13.22
N ALA A 37 -11.90 16.39 -12.20
CA ALA A 37 -12.61 17.67 -12.38
C ALA A 37 -11.66 18.81 -12.80
N LEU A 38 -10.44 18.84 -12.25
CA LEU A 38 -9.40 19.79 -12.65
C LEU A 38 -8.99 19.58 -14.11
N GLN A 39 -8.83 18.33 -14.56
CA GLN A 39 -8.46 18.01 -15.94
C GLN A 39 -9.43 18.60 -16.97
N ARG A 40 -10.73 18.67 -16.65
CA ARG A 40 -11.74 19.27 -17.56
C ARG A 40 -11.51 20.75 -17.85
N ASN A 41 -10.78 21.47 -16.99
CA ASN A 41 -10.50 22.89 -17.09
C ASN A 41 -9.06 23.19 -17.55
N ILE A 42 -8.23 22.16 -17.74
CA ILE A 42 -6.82 22.29 -18.14
C ILE A 42 -6.67 21.79 -19.58
N PRO A 43 -6.10 22.61 -20.51
CA PRO A 43 -5.96 22.23 -21.92
C PRO A 43 -4.84 21.22 -22.18
N VAL A 44 -4.09 20.82 -21.15
CA VAL A 44 -2.95 19.88 -21.25
C VAL A 44 -3.35 18.56 -20.57
N PRO A 45 -3.01 17.38 -21.12
CA PRO A 45 -3.38 16.08 -20.59
C PRO A 45 -2.55 15.67 -19.36
N LEU A 46 -2.66 16.45 -18.26
CA LEU A 46 -1.92 16.21 -17.02
C LEU A 46 -2.53 15.07 -16.18
N PHE A 47 -3.87 15.01 -16.12
CA PHE A 47 -4.61 14.09 -15.27
C PHE A 47 -5.65 13.29 -16.08
N GLU A 48 -5.23 12.78 -17.24
CA GLU A 48 -6.09 11.88 -18.03
C GLU A 48 -6.49 10.66 -17.18
N ILE A 49 -7.77 10.29 -17.26
CA ILE A 49 -8.34 9.28 -16.37
C ILE A 49 -7.63 7.92 -16.50
N ASP A 50 -7.17 7.57 -17.69
CA ASP A 50 -6.48 6.30 -17.97
C ASP A 50 -5.07 6.23 -17.35
N THR A 51 -4.41 7.37 -17.13
CA THR A 51 -3.11 7.46 -16.45
C THR A 51 -3.25 7.82 -14.98
N LEU A 52 -4.25 8.62 -14.63
CA LEU A 52 -4.53 9.05 -13.27
C LEU A 52 -5.01 7.88 -12.39
N THR A 53 -5.95 7.07 -12.90
CA THR A 53 -6.56 5.99 -12.11
C THR A 53 -5.52 4.99 -11.60
N PRO A 54 -4.62 4.42 -12.42
CA PRO A 54 -3.51 3.59 -11.96
C PRO A 54 -2.68 4.27 -10.87
N GLY A 55 -2.27 5.52 -11.10
CA GLY A 55 -1.45 6.28 -10.17
C GLY A 55 -2.11 6.50 -8.81
N ILE A 56 -3.36 6.96 -8.79
CA ILE A 56 -4.13 7.18 -7.56
C ILE A 56 -4.40 5.86 -6.84
N THR A 57 -4.61 4.77 -7.55
CA THR A 57 -4.81 3.45 -6.96
C THR A 57 -3.55 3.00 -6.22
N VAL A 58 -2.37 3.12 -6.83
CA VAL A 58 -1.08 2.82 -6.18
C VAL A 58 -0.85 3.73 -4.98
N PHE A 59 -1.08 5.03 -5.12
CA PHE A 59 -0.97 5.98 -4.02
C PHE A 59 -1.88 5.59 -2.84
N GLY A 60 -3.11 5.16 -3.13
CA GLY A 60 -4.05 4.70 -2.11
C GLY A 60 -3.54 3.52 -1.29
N LEU A 61 -2.70 2.65 -1.86
CA LEU A 61 -2.09 1.54 -1.12
C LEU A 61 -1.11 2.02 -0.03
N SER A 62 -0.58 3.24 -0.11
CA SER A 62 0.29 3.78 0.93
C SER A 62 -0.43 3.91 2.29
N PHE A 63 -1.76 4.07 2.30
CA PHE A 63 -2.56 4.08 3.52
C PHE A 63 -2.57 2.74 4.26
N LEU A 64 -2.19 1.64 3.59
CA LEU A 64 -2.04 0.34 4.26
C LEU A 64 -0.94 0.36 5.33
N THR A 65 0.07 1.21 5.18
CA THR A 65 1.07 1.43 6.23
C THR A 65 0.43 2.02 7.48
N LEU A 66 -0.52 2.95 7.28
CA LEU A 66 -1.26 3.60 8.36
C LEU A 66 -2.24 2.63 9.07
N PHE A 67 -2.67 1.57 8.40
CA PHE A 67 -3.51 0.54 9.03
C PHE A 67 -2.66 -0.51 9.77
N SER A 68 -1.62 -1.03 9.13
CA SER A 68 -0.81 -2.12 9.66
C SER A 68 0.08 -1.68 10.83
N ALA A 69 0.64 -0.49 10.78
CA ALA A 69 1.59 -0.01 11.78
C ALA A 69 0.96 0.23 13.17
N PRO A 70 -0.18 0.93 13.32
CA PRO A 70 -0.82 1.09 14.62
C PRO A 70 -1.38 -0.23 15.17
N LEU A 71 -1.81 -1.13 14.28
CA LEU A 71 -2.32 -2.45 14.70
C LEU A 71 -1.25 -3.22 15.48
N LEU A 72 -0.03 -3.30 14.93
CA LEU A 72 1.09 -3.97 15.60
C LEU A 72 1.60 -3.18 16.80
N ALA A 73 1.71 -1.85 16.68
CA ALA A 73 2.20 -1.00 17.76
C ALA A 73 1.31 -1.08 19.01
N ARG A 74 -0.02 -1.07 18.86
CA ARG A 74 -1.00 -1.25 19.95
C ARG A 74 -0.89 -2.64 20.58
N ASP A 75 -0.76 -3.69 19.75
CA ASP A 75 -0.59 -5.05 20.26
C ASP A 75 0.72 -5.22 21.05
N ARG A 76 1.78 -4.49 20.65
CA ARG A 76 3.07 -4.48 21.32
C ARG A 76 3.02 -3.73 22.66
N GLU A 77 2.33 -2.60 22.73
CA GLU A 77 2.18 -1.82 23.97
C GLU A 77 1.22 -2.49 24.97
N SER A 78 0.38 -3.40 24.48
CA SER A 78 -0.53 -4.19 25.32
C SER A 78 0.13 -5.50 25.77
N ALA A 79 -0.39 -6.11 26.84
CA ALA A 79 0.02 -7.45 27.27
C ALA A 79 -0.35 -8.57 26.28
N PHE A 80 -0.91 -8.23 25.10
CA PHE A 80 -1.36 -9.19 24.13
C PHE A 80 -0.18 -9.91 23.44
N LEU A 81 0.85 -9.19 23.03
CA LEU A 81 2.03 -9.80 22.41
C LEU A 81 2.78 -10.72 23.39
N HIS A 82 2.89 -10.37 24.67
CA HIS A 82 3.46 -11.27 25.68
C HIS A 82 2.71 -12.62 25.75
N ARG A 83 1.38 -12.57 25.70
CA ARG A 83 0.56 -13.80 25.65
C ARG A 83 0.68 -14.53 24.31
N LEU A 84 0.88 -13.80 23.21
CA LEU A 84 1.08 -14.42 21.89
C LEU A 84 2.39 -15.19 21.84
N TYR A 85 3.45 -14.68 22.46
CA TYR A 85 4.77 -15.32 22.51
C TYR A 85 4.79 -16.62 23.34
N THR A 86 3.86 -16.79 24.28
CA THR A 86 3.68 -18.08 25.00
C THR A 86 2.96 -19.13 24.16
N THR A 87 2.44 -18.76 23.00
CA THR A 87 1.82 -19.70 22.06
C THR A 87 2.86 -20.26 21.09
N PRO A 88 2.70 -21.48 20.55
CA PRO A 88 3.63 -22.04 19.57
C PRO A 88 3.39 -21.46 18.15
N MET A 89 3.25 -20.12 18.04
CA MET A 89 3.21 -19.40 16.78
C MET A 89 4.62 -18.90 16.44
N THR A 90 4.97 -19.04 15.17
CA THR A 90 6.25 -18.53 14.67
C THR A 90 6.11 -17.06 14.28
N ALA A 91 7.25 -16.32 14.19
CA ALA A 91 7.21 -14.93 13.75
C ALA A 91 6.62 -14.74 12.34
N PRO A 92 6.92 -15.61 11.35
CA PRO A 92 6.20 -15.57 10.07
C PRO A 92 4.69 -15.75 10.20
N ASP A 93 4.20 -16.64 11.10
CA ASP A 93 2.76 -16.82 11.32
C ASP A 93 2.11 -15.55 11.86
N CYS A 94 2.82 -14.82 12.73
CA CYS A 94 2.35 -13.54 13.26
C CYS A 94 2.28 -12.48 12.16
N ILE A 95 3.34 -12.31 11.39
CA ILE A 95 3.37 -11.34 10.28
C ILE A 95 2.31 -11.66 9.24
N LEU A 96 2.17 -12.93 8.83
CA LEU A 96 1.11 -13.36 7.93
C LEU A 96 -0.29 -13.14 8.51
N GLY A 97 -0.45 -13.30 9.82
CA GLY A 97 -1.70 -13.07 10.51
C GLY A 97 -2.15 -11.60 10.51
N TYR A 98 -1.19 -10.65 10.51
CA TYR A 98 -1.48 -9.22 10.29
C TYR A 98 -1.69 -8.88 8.80
N LEU A 99 -0.92 -9.51 7.91
CA LEU A 99 -0.94 -9.21 6.47
C LEU A 99 -2.22 -9.69 5.79
N LEU A 100 -2.65 -10.92 6.07
CA LEU A 100 -3.79 -11.55 5.39
C LEU A 100 -5.10 -10.75 5.45
N PRO A 101 -5.51 -10.12 6.57
CA PRO A 101 -6.75 -9.34 6.60
C PRO A 101 -6.66 -8.01 5.85
N LEU A 102 -5.46 -7.49 5.60
CA LEU A 102 -5.25 -6.22 4.89
C LEU A 102 -5.22 -6.40 3.38
N LEU A 103 -4.86 -7.58 2.86
CA LEU A 103 -4.85 -7.85 1.41
C LEU A 103 -6.24 -7.69 0.75
N PRO A 104 -7.35 -8.24 1.30
CA PRO A 104 -8.68 -7.98 0.77
C PRO A 104 -9.07 -6.50 0.76
N ILE A 105 -8.63 -5.75 1.79
CA ILE A 105 -8.88 -4.30 1.86
C ILE A 105 -8.12 -3.58 0.74
N ALA A 106 -6.87 -3.97 0.46
CA ALA A 106 -6.08 -3.44 -0.65
C ALA A 106 -6.76 -3.68 -2.00
N LEU A 107 -7.18 -4.92 -2.26
CA LEU A 107 -7.87 -5.28 -3.51
C LEU A 107 -9.21 -4.56 -3.63
N MET A 108 -9.96 -4.45 -2.54
CA MET A 108 -11.22 -3.71 -2.51
C MET A 108 -10.98 -2.23 -2.81
N GLN A 109 -9.97 -1.60 -2.21
CA GLN A 109 -9.61 -0.20 -2.48
C GLN A 109 -9.24 0.00 -3.96
N ALA A 110 -8.42 -0.88 -4.53
CA ALA A 110 -8.08 -0.84 -5.95
C ALA A 110 -9.34 -0.97 -6.83
N ALA A 111 -10.16 -1.99 -6.58
CA ALA A 111 -11.39 -2.22 -7.32
C ALA A 111 -12.36 -1.02 -7.25
N VAL A 112 -12.51 -0.43 -6.08
CA VAL A 112 -13.38 0.75 -5.87
C VAL A 112 -12.85 1.96 -6.65
N CYS A 113 -11.53 2.19 -6.70
CA CYS A 113 -10.93 3.27 -7.50
C CYS A 113 -11.22 3.07 -9.00
N TYR A 114 -11.02 1.88 -9.53
CA TYR A 114 -11.33 1.60 -10.94
C TYR A 114 -12.83 1.71 -11.24
N LEU A 115 -13.71 1.20 -10.37
CA LEU A 115 -15.15 1.35 -10.52
C LEU A 115 -15.59 2.81 -10.50
N ALA A 116 -15.00 3.63 -9.61
CA ALA A 116 -15.30 5.06 -9.54
C ALA A 116 -14.76 5.85 -10.74
N ALA A 117 -13.73 5.35 -11.42
CA ALA A 117 -13.20 5.97 -12.64
C ALA A 117 -14.05 5.70 -13.90
N MET A 118 -14.85 4.63 -13.92
CA MET A 118 -15.70 4.29 -15.07
C MET A 118 -16.66 5.43 -15.47
N PRO A 119 -17.44 6.04 -14.55
CA PRO A 119 -18.30 7.17 -14.91
C PRO A 119 -17.55 8.43 -15.29
N LEU A 120 -16.23 8.51 -15.01
CA LEU A 120 -15.36 9.62 -15.39
C LEU A 120 -14.76 9.46 -16.79
N GLY A 121 -15.03 8.33 -17.46
CA GLY A 121 -14.59 8.07 -18.84
C GLY A 121 -13.50 7.01 -18.96
N LEU A 122 -13.16 6.29 -17.89
CA LEU A 122 -12.20 5.19 -17.95
C LEU A 122 -12.69 4.09 -18.91
N THR A 123 -11.81 3.62 -19.78
CA THR A 123 -12.10 2.54 -20.70
C THR A 123 -12.30 1.21 -19.96
N VAL A 124 -13.53 0.65 -20.03
CA VAL A 124 -13.85 -0.62 -19.39
C VAL A 124 -13.22 -1.77 -20.17
N SER A 125 -12.27 -2.45 -19.56
CA SER A 125 -11.56 -3.58 -20.16
C SER A 125 -11.29 -4.67 -19.13
N LEU A 126 -11.14 -5.91 -19.59
CA LEU A 126 -10.70 -7.02 -18.75
C LEU A 126 -9.28 -6.78 -18.15
N ARG A 127 -8.53 -5.85 -18.71
CA ARG A 127 -7.21 -5.42 -18.20
C ARG A 127 -7.27 -4.83 -16.79
N ILE A 128 -8.43 -4.26 -16.40
CA ILE A 128 -8.68 -3.79 -15.02
C ILE A 128 -8.46 -4.93 -14.00
N LEU A 129 -8.84 -6.16 -14.35
CA LEU A 129 -8.60 -7.31 -13.46
C LEU A 129 -7.10 -7.56 -13.26
N TRP A 130 -6.30 -7.48 -14.33
CA TRP A 130 -4.85 -7.63 -14.25
C TRP A 130 -4.21 -6.48 -13.47
N ALA A 131 -4.70 -5.26 -13.66
CA ALA A 131 -4.29 -4.10 -12.91
C ALA A 131 -4.56 -4.30 -11.41
N VAL A 132 -5.79 -4.64 -11.01
CA VAL A 132 -6.14 -4.89 -9.60
C VAL A 132 -5.30 -6.01 -8.98
N LEU A 133 -5.02 -7.10 -9.72
CA LEU A 133 -4.17 -8.20 -9.23
C LEU A 133 -2.70 -7.80 -9.16
N GLY A 134 -2.23 -6.97 -10.08
CA GLY A 134 -0.86 -6.42 -10.13
C GLY A 134 -0.51 -5.56 -8.92
N MET A 135 -1.51 -5.04 -8.19
CA MET A 135 -1.33 -4.30 -6.95
C MET A 135 -0.84 -5.16 -5.77
N LEU A 136 -0.98 -6.48 -5.83
CA LEU A 136 -0.66 -7.36 -4.68
C LEU A 136 0.77 -7.18 -4.15
N PRO A 137 1.85 -7.16 -4.97
CA PRO A 137 3.19 -6.97 -4.46
C PRO A 137 3.37 -5.62 -3.75
N MET A 138 2.79 -4.54 -4.30
CA MET A 138 2.86 -3.22 -3.68
C MET A 138 2.02 -3.14 -2.39
N ALA A 139 0.88 -3.83 -2.34
CA ALA A 139 0.09 -3.96 -1.12
C ALA A 139 0.88 -4.68 -0.02
N VAL A 140 1.53 -5.82 -0.35
CA VAL A 140 2.41 -6.54 0.57
C VAL A 140 3.54 -5.65 1.06
N PHE A 141 4.20 -4.90 0.17
CA PHE A 141 5.26 -3.96 0.54
C PHE A 141 4.77 -2.92 1.56
N ASN A 142 3.67 -2.23 1.28
CA ASN A 142 3.14 -1.20 2.18
C ASN A 142 2.70 -1.78 3.52
N ILE A 143 2.01 -2.92 3.53
CA ILE A 143 1.58 -3.58 4.77
C ILE A 143 2.80 -3.97 5.61
N THR A 144 3.80 -4.61 5.02
CA THR A 144 4.99 -5.07 5.75
C THR A 144 5.88 -3.92 6.19
N LEU A 145 5.96 -2.84 5.41
CA LEU A 145 6.63 -1.60 5.81
C LEU A 145 5.95 -0.99 7.03
N GLY A 146 4.62 -0.95 7.06
CA GLY A 146 3.87 -0.52 8.22
C GLY A 146 4.07 -1.42 9.44
N LEU A 147 4.08 -2.75 9.26
CA LEU A 147 4.40 -3.68 10.34
C LEU A 147 5.83 -3.48 10.87
N LEU A 148 6.80 -3.22 10.00
CA LEU A 148 8.17 -2.89 10.40
C LEU A 148 8.19 -1.60 11.25
N CYS A 149 7.51 -0.54 10.82
CA CYS A 149 7.37 0.68 11.60
C CYS A 149 6.67 0.42 12.95
N GLY A 150 5.57 -0.32 12.96
CA GLY A 150 4.84 -0.69 14.18
C GLY A 150 5.63 -1.56 15.14
N SER A 151 6.62 -2.32 14.64
CA SER A 151 7.53 -3.09 15.48
C SER A 151 8.60 -2.22 16.16
N LEU A 152 8.98 -1.10 15.56
CA LEU A 152 10.07 -0.24 16.04
C LEU A 152 9.57 0.99 16.81
N LEU A 153 8.43 1.55 16.41
CA LEU A 153 7.92 2.83 16.87
C LEU A 153 6.73 2.65 17.82
N GLY A 154 6.52 3.63 18.70
CA GLY A 154 5.33 3.69 19.56
C GLY A 154 4.08 4.15 18.80
N VAL A 155 2.89 3.85 19.33
CA VAL A 155 1.60 4.18 18.70
C VAL A 155 1.48 5.65 18.29
N LYS A 156 1.97 6.58 19.11
CA LYS A 156 1.94 8.02 18.80
C LYS A 156 2.84 8.40 17.62
N GLN A 157 4.01 7.77 17.50
CA GLN A 157 5.00 8.06 16.45
C GLN A 157 4.58 7.49 15.10
N VAL A 158 3.96 6.32 15.13
CA VAL A 158 3.49 5.61 13.93
C VAL A 158 2.51 6.46 13.11
N GLY A 159 1.58 7.16 13.75
CA GLY A 159 0.63 8.04 13.07
C GLY A 159 1.31 9.14 12.25
N GLY A 160 2.32 9.80 12.80
CA GLY A 160 3.08 10.83 12.10
C GLY A 160 3.97 10.27 10.99
N ILE A 161 4.71 9.19 11.26
CA ILE A 161 5.67 8.63 10.29
C ILE A 161 4.94 7.91 9.15
N CYS A 162 4.00 7.02 9.44
CA CYS A 162 3.31 6.27 8.41
C CYS A 162 2.23 7.12 7.71
N GLY A 163 1.50 7.97 8.45
CA GLY A 163 0.42 8.76 7.89
C GLY A 163 0.88 10.01 7.14
N ALA A 164 1.96 10.67 7.59
CA ALA A 164 2.43 11.87 6.93
C ALA A 164 3.69 11.61 6.10
N LEU A 165 4.77 11.09 6.70
CA LEU A 165 6.05 11.01 6.00
C LEU A 165 6.01 9.97 4.88
N LEU A 166 5.69 8.70 5.17
CA LEU A 166 5.72 7.62 4.17
C LEU A 166 4.68 7.82 3.08
N THR A 167 3.48 8.30 3.42
CA THR A 167 2.43 8.56 2.42
C THR A 167 2.84 9.69 1.47
N ASN A 168 3.41 10.81 1.99
CA ASN A 168 3.88 11.89 1.12
C ASN A 168 5.11 11.48 0.29
N LEU A 169 6.07 10.74 0.87
CA LEU A 169 7.21 10.23 0.12
C LEU A 169 6.76 9.33 -1.03
N SER A 170 5.80 8.41 -0.78
CA SER A 170 5.25 7.56 -1.84
C SER A 170 4.57 8.39 -2.94
N ALA A 171 3.85 9.45 -2.58
CA ALA A 171 3.19 10.34 -3.53
C ALA A 171 4.20 11.08 -4.43
N TRP A 172 5.24 11.66 -3.84
CA TRP A 172 6.24 12.44 -4.60
C TRP A 172 7.15 11.57 -5.45
N LEU A 173 7.57 10.42 -4.94
CA LEU A 173 8.53 9.53 -5.61
C LEU A 173 7.86 8.51 -6.56
N SER A 174 6.53 8.57 -6.68
CA SER A 174 5.79 7.68 -7.59
C SER A 174 5.57 8.25 -8.99
N GLY A 175 5.73 9.57 -9.17
CA GLY A 175 5.39 10.24 -10.43
C GLY A 175 3.88 10.31 -10.72
N VAL A 176 3.03 10.28 -9.67
CA VAL A 176 1.56 10.41 -9.83
C VAL A 176 1.14 11.86 -10.05
N TRP A 177 1.82 12.81 -9.38
CA TRP A 177 1.43 14.22 -9.39
C TRP A 177 2.11 15.04 -10.47
N PHE A 178 3.30 14.63 -10.88
CA PHE A 178 4.12 15.29 -11.89
C PHE A 178 5.11 14.29 -12.49
N ASP A 179 5.52 14.55 -13.72
CA ASP A 179 6.55 13.73 -14.34
C ASP A 179 7.89 13.94 -13.64
N LEU A 180 8.54 12.85 -13.24
CA LEU A 180 9.81 12.88 -12.49
C LEU A 180 10.93 13.55 -13.32
N GLU A 181 10.87 13.42 -14.64
CA GLU A 181 11.81 14.04 -15.59
C GLU A 181 11.79 15.57 -15.50
N LEU A 182 10.65 16.19 -15.12
CA LEU A 182 10.55 17.64 -14.94
C LEU A 182 11.40 18.16 -13.77
N VAL A 183 11.59 17.33 -12.75
CA VAL A 183 12.43 17.66 -11.60
C VAL A 183 13.87 17.28 -11.90
N GLY A 184 14.09 16.13 -12.53
CA GLY A 184 15.41 15.66 -12.97
C GLY A 184 16.40 15.37 -11.84
N GLY A 185 17.65 15.10 -12.25
CA GLY A 185 18.80 15.01 -11.36
C GLY A 185 18.74 13.91 -10.31
N VAL A 186 19.17 14.24 -9.09
CA VAL A 186 19.24 13.27 -7.97
C VAL A 186 17.86 12.77 -7.54
N PHE A 187 16.84 13.63 -7.62
CA PHE A 187 15.47 13.26 -7.23
C PHE A 187 14.90 12.17 -8.13
N GLU A 188 15.04 12.33 -9.44
CA GLU A 188 14.63 11.34 -10.43
C GLU A 188 15.38 10.02 -10.24
N ALA A 189 16.70 10.06 -10.04
CA ALA A 189 17.52 8.87 -9.79
C ALA A 189 17.05 8.11 -8.55
N ILE A 190 16.73 8.81 -7.45
CA ILE A 190 16.19 8.20 -6.23
C ILE A 190 14.81 7.57 -6.49
N ALA A 191 13.93 8.28 -7.20
CA ALA A 191 12.60 7.80 -7.51
C ALA A 191 12.63 6.50 -8.34
N HIS A 192 13.53 6.42 -9.32
CA HIS A 192 13.73 5.23 -10.17
C HIS A 192 14.34 4.03 -9.42
N VAL A 193 15.02 4.23 -8.30
CA VAL A 193 15.51 3.13 -7.46
C VAL A 193 14.39 2.58 -6.58
N LEU A 194 13.46 3.42 -6.12
CA LEU A 194 12.43 3.07 -5.13
C LEU A 194 11.23 2.36 -5.76
N PRO A 195 10.50 1.54 -5.00
CA PRO A 195 9.40 0.73 -5.53
C PRO A 195 8.17 1.54 -5.96
N PHE A 196 8.04 2.80 -5.51
CA PHE A 196 6.87 3.63 -5.74
C PHE A 196 6.67 3.95 -7.23
N TYR A 197 7.72 4.41 -7.91
CA TYR A 197 7.72 4.64 -9.35
C TYR A 197 7.40 3.35 -10.12
N HIS A 198 8.10 2.26 -9.78
CA HIS A 198 7.89 0.98 -10.45
C HIS A 198 6.47 0.43 -10.26
N ALA A 199 5.85 0.68 -9.11
CA ALA A 199 4.47 0.27 -8.88
C ALA A 199 3.49 1.03 -9.77
N VAL A 200 3.66 2.34 -9.94
CA VAL A 200 2.82 3.14 -10.84
C VAL A 200 3.05 2.76 -12.30
N ALA A 201 4.31 2.57 -12.71
CA ALA A 201 4.65 2.14 -14.07
C ALA A 201 4.11 0.74 -14.37
N LEU A 202 4.22 -0.20 -13.42
CA LEU A 202 3.62 -1.53 -13.50
C LEU A 202 2.11 -1.45 -13.75
N GLU A 203 1.44 -0.63 -12.96
CA GLU A 203 -0.01 -0.52 -13.01
C GLU A 203 -0.48 0.10 -14.33
N LYS A 204 0.19 1.17 -14.77
CA LYS A 204 -0.07 1.79 -16.07
C LYS A 204 0.15 0.79 -17.22
N ALA A 205 1.23 -0.01 -17.17
CA ALA A 205 1.54 -1.02 -18.18
C ALA A 205 0.48 -2.14 -18.22
N LEU A 206 0.04 -2.64 -17.06
CA LEU A 206 -1.01 -3.67 -16.97
C LEU A 206 -2.34 -3.14 -17.49
N PHE A 207 -2.71 -1.91 -17.16
CA PHE A 207 -3.92 -1.28 -17.66
C PHE A 207 -3.85 -1.04 -19.18
N ALA A 208 -2.71 -0.61 -19.71
CA ALA A 208 -2.47 -0.48 -21.14
C ALA A 208 -2.43 -1.84 -21.88
N GLY A 209 -2.16 -2.93 -21.17
CA GLY A 209 -2.04 -4.30 -21.71
C GLY A 209 -0.64 -4.61 -22.24
N ASP A 210 0.37 -3.83 -21.87
CA ASP A 210 1.77 -4.10 -22.18
C ASP A 210 2.38 -4.98 -21.06
N PHE A 211 2.21 -6.29 -21.20
CA PHE A 211 2.72 -7.25 -20.23
C PHE A 211 4.24 -7.37 -20.23
N THR A 212 4.92 -6.98 -21.33
CA THR A 212 6.38 -6.96 -21.39
C THR A 212 6.95 -5.87 -20.52
N LEU A 213 6.43 -4.65 -20.63
CA LEU A 213 6.79 -3.54 -19.78
C LEU A 213 6.37 -3.80 -18.32
N ALA A 214 5.19 -4.38 -18.10
CA ALA A 214 4.73 -4.75 -16.77
C ALA A 214 5.71 -5.72 -16.07
N ALA A 215 6.24 -6.72 -16.78
CA ALA A 215 7.19 -7.68 -16.22
C ALA A 215 8.49 -7.02 -15.74
N THR A 216 8.99 -5.98 -16.43
CA THR A 216 10.21 -5.27 -16.03
C THR A 216 10.02 -4.50 -14.71
N HIS A 217 8.82 -3.96 -14.49
CA HIS A 217 8.50 -3.23 -13.26
C HIS A 217 8.01 -4.13 -12.11
N LEU A 218 7.47 -5.31 -12.42
CA LEU A 218 7.04 -6.28 -11.42
C LEU A 218 8.20 -6.80 -10.57
N LEU A 219 9.36 -7.01 -11.19
CA LEU A 219 10.53 -7.57 -10.51
C LEU A 219 11.05 -6.64 -9.39
N PRO A 220 11.30 -5.33 -9.60
CA PRO A 220 11.68 -4.43 -8.50
C PRO A 220 10.62 -4.39 -7.38
N VAL A 221 9.33 -4.28 -7.71
CA VAL A 221 8.27 -4.19 -6.69
C VAL A 221 8.22 -5.46 -5.84
N THR A 222 8.32 -6.64 -6.45
CA THR A 222 8.35 -7.92 -5.72
C THR A 222 9.60 -8.08 -4.88
N LEU A 223 10.75 -7.61 -5.36
CA LEU A 223 12.00 -7.62 -4.60
C LEU A 223 11.86 -6.76 -3.32
N TYR A 224 11.37 -5.53 -3.45
CA TYR A 224 11.13 -4.67 -2.30
C TYR A 224 10.09 -5.24 -1.33
N ALA A 225 9.01 -5.86 -1.82
CA ALA A 225 8.02 -6.52 -1.00
C ALA A 225 8.61 -7.69 -0.19
N THR A 226 9.47 -8.50 -0.83
CA THR A 226 10.15 -9.61 -0.15
C THR A 226 11.17 -9.12 0.88
N LEU A 227 11.96 -8.11 0.55
CA LEU A 227 12.92 -7.50 1.48
C LEU A 227 12.23 -6.87 2.69
N ALA A 228 11.15 -6.10 2.46
CA ALA A 228 10.36 -5.51 3.56
C ALA A 228 9.72 -6.59 4.45
N THR A 229 9.21 -7.67 3.86
CA THR A 229 8.65 -8.80 4.60
C THR A 229 9.73 -9.50 5.43
N ALA A 230 10.90 -9.77 4.85
CA ALA A 230 12.02 -10.38 5.55
C ALA A 230 12.50 -9.49 6.72
N ALA A 231 12.61 -8.18 6.51
CA ALA A 231 12.97 -7.22 7.54
C ALA A 231 11.94 -7.17 8.68
N ALA A 232 10.65 -7.16 8.35
CA ALA A 232 9.58 -7.20 9.35
C ALA A 232 9.61 -8.49 10.19
N VAL A 233 9.80 -9.64 9.57
CA VAL A 233 9.94 -10.93 10.25
C VAL A 233 11.18 -10.94 11.14
N TRP A 234 12.32 -10.47 10.62
CA TRP A 234 13.58 -10.43 11.38
C TRP A 234 13.48 -9.51 12.60
N CYS A 235 12.91 -8.32 12.44
CA CYS A 235 12.68 -7.38 13.52
C CYS A 235 11.75 -7.98 14.61
N PHE A 236 10.67 -8.62 14.17
CA PHE A 236 9.72 -9.28 15.08
C PHE A 236 10.38 -10.44 15.83
N LEU A 237 11.19 -11.27 15.16
CA LEU A 237 12.00 -12.33 15.80
C LEU A 237 12.95 -11.76 16.84
N GLY A 238 13.59 -10.63 16.56
CA GLY A 238 14.48 -9.96 17.51
C GLY A 238 13.76 -9.51 18.80
N GLN A 239 12.49 -9.13 18.68
CA GLN A 239 11.65 -8.76 19.83
C GLN A 239 11.18 -9.99 20.63
N MET A 240 10.82 -11.07 19.97
CA MET A 240 10.45 -12.33 20.62
C MET A 240 11.59 -12.91 21.47
N LYS A 241 12.86 -12.73 21.06
CA LYS A 241 14.05 -13.25 21.78
C LYS A 241 14.46 -12.40 22.99
N LYS A 242 14.00 -11.15 23.07
CA LYS A 242 14.35 -10.22 24.16
C LYS A 242 13.38 -10.31 25.36
N GLN A 243 12.34 -11.12 25.23
CA GLN A 243 11.30 -11.37 26.24
C GLN A 243 11.33 -12.82 26.69
#